data_72d5a616e6b9c18f52ffc1ea51d4fd68
#
_entry.id   72d5a616e6b9c18f52ffc1ea51d4fd68
#
_cell.length_a   1.000
_cell.length_b   1.000
_cell.length_c   1.000
_cell.angle_alpha   90.00
_cell.angle_beta   90.00
_cell.angle_gamma   90.00
#
_symmetry.space_group_name_H-M   'P 1'
#
loop_
_entity.id
_entity.type
_entity.pdbx_description
1 polymer ?
#
loop_
_entity_poly.entity_id
_entity_poly.type
_entity_poly.pdbx_seq_one_letter_code
_entity_poly.pdbx_strand_id
1 'polypeptide(L)'
;MSLHPRSASLYKDALQVFPGGVTHDVRHVKPFPVFMTRSHGALKWDVDGHEYIDYVMGHGALLFGHSHPELVAAATQQLPDGTQLGANTEMEIGWGKAVQDLMPSIERIRFHSSGTEASMMAIRIARAFTGRERIITFAEHIHGWHDYVSVGSNRYPSNGIPEVINSTVTTLPTSDTSAVEKALATDDVAAVMIEPTGGAMGYYGIPPSFLGDLRDITTRRGVVLIFDEVVTGFRVSAGGAQERYGVRPDLTTLAKILAGGLPGGAVGGKSELLNVLSFPPEREIESRVGHPGTFNANPLSAAVGTRCLQTVSYTHLTLPTNREV
;
A
#
# COMPACT_ATOMS: atom_id res chain seq x y z
N MET A 1 6.17 -18.37 -36.95
CA MET A 1 4.83 -18.21 -36.32
C MET A 1 5.03 -17.70 -34.91
N SER A 2 4.14 -16.82 -34.41
CA SER A 2 4.21 -16.34 -33.02
C SER A 2 4.02 -17.52 -32.06
N LEU A 3 4.79 -17.54 -30.96
CA LEU A 3 4.58 -18.50 -29.85
C LEU A 3 3.26 -18.24 -29.11
N HIS A 4 2.68 -17.03 -29.25
CA HIS A 4 1.48 -16.58 -28.52
C HIS A 4 0.43 -16.01 -29.50
N PRO A 5 -0.12 -16.84 -30.45
CA PRO A 5 -1.04 -16.35 -31.48
C PRO A 5 -2.37 -15.86 -30.90
N ARG A 6 -2.89 -16.47 -29.84
CA ARG A 6 -4.13 -16.07 -29.17
C ARG A 6 -3.95 -14.78 -28.38
N SER A 7 -2.85 -14.64 -27.65
CA SER A 7 -2.51 -13.39 -26.97
C SER A 7 -2.38 -12.22 -27.96
N ALA A 8 -1.74 -12.45 -29.12
CA ALA A 8 -1.63 -11.43 -30.16
C ALA A 8 -3.01 -11.01 -30.74
N SER A 9 -3.94 -11.95 -30.88
CA SER A 9 -5.31 -11.65 -31.28
C SER A 9 -6.05 -10.84 -30.23
N LEU A 10 -6.02 -11.27 -28.97
CA LEU A 10 -6.67 -10.57 -27.85
C LEU A 10 -6.11 -9.15 -27.66
N TYR A 11 -4.84 -8.92 -27.92
CA TYR A 11 -4.28 -7.58 -27.85
C TYR A 11 -4.86 -6.63 -28.92
N LYS A 12 -5.17 -7.12 -30.12
CA LYS A 12 -5.87 -6.33 -31.13
C LYS A 12 -7.26 -5.92 -30.66
N ASP A 13 -7.98 -6.83 -30.01
CA ASP A 13 -9.30 -6.55 -29.45
C ASP A 13 -9.18 -5.56 -28.27
N ALA A 14 -8.18 -5.76 -27.39
CA ALA A 14 -7.90 -4.88 -26.26
C ALA A 14 -7.59 -3.43 -26.67
N LEU A 15 -6.91 -3.23 -27.81
CA LEU A 15 -6.64 -1.89 -28.37
C LEU A 15 -7.92 -1.14 -28.78
N GLN A 16 -9.03 -1.83 -29.02
CA GLN A 16 -10.32 -1.21 -29.35
C GLN A 16 -11.07 -0.77 -28.07
N VAL A 17 -10.70 -1.33 -26.90
CA VAL A 17 -11.42 -1.12 -25.62
C VAL A 17 -10.60 -0.26 -24.65
N PHE A 18 -9.30 -0.47 -24.60
CA PHE A 18 -8.42 0.16 -23.62
C PHE A 18 -7.34 1.03 -24.29
N PRO A 19 -7.04 2.21 -23.76
CA PRO A 19 -5.90 2.99 -24.19
C PRO A 19 -4.60 2.15 -24.10
N GLY A 20 -3.90 1.99 -25.23
CA GLY A 20 -2.70 1.17 -25.31
C GLY A 20 -2.94 -0.34 -25.13
N GLY A 21 -4.20 -0.82 -25.14
CA GLY A 21 -4.57 -2.22 -25.00
C GLY A 21 -4.34 -2.81 -23.61
N VAL A 22 -4.14 -1.97 -22.57
CA VAL A 22 -3.87 -2.40 -21.19
C VAL A 22 -4.63 -1.56 -20.17
N THR A 23 -4.83 -2.12 -18.97
CA THR A 23 -5.47 -1.44 -17.85
C THR A 23 -4.49 -1.07 -16.72
N HIS A 24 -3.19 -1.28 -16.96
CA HIS A 24 -2.11 -0.91 -16.05
C HIS A 24 -0.81 -0.77 -16.84
N ASP A 25 -0.08 0.34 -16.67
CA ASP A 25 1.09 0.71 -17.47
C ASP A 25 2.16 -0.37 -17.52
N VAL A 26 2.47 -1.02 -16.40
CA VAL A 26 3.48 -2.09 -16.36
C VAL A 26 3.09 -3.35 -17.13
N ARG A 27 1.82 -3.47 -17.56
CA ARG A 27 1.36 -4.58 -18.42
C ARG A 27 1.60 -4.31 -19.90
N HIS A 28 1.98 -3.07 -20.25
CA HIS A 28 2.33 -2.73 -21.63
C HIS A 28 3.72 -3.26 -21.98
N VAL A 29 3.77 -4.40 -22.67
CA VAL A 29 4.99 -5.10 -23.05
C VAL A 29 5.03 -5.28 -24.58
N LYS A 30 6.18 -5.04 -25.20
CA LYS A 30 6.39 -5.25 -26.64
C LYS A 30 6.75 -6.70 -26.94
N PRO A 31 6.31 -7.24 -28.07
CA PRO A 31 5.45 -6.65 -29.11
C PRO A 31 3.98 -6.57 -28.70
N PHE A 32 3.54 -7.34 -27.71
CA PHE A 32 2.22 -7.37 -27.10
C PHE A 32 2.29 -8.09 -25.74
N PRO A 33 1.38 -7.76 -24.79
CA PRO A 33 1.31 -8.49 -23.51
C PRO A 33 0.80 -9.91 -23.70
N VAL A 34 1.30 -10.84 -22.89
CA VAL A 34 0.78 -12.19 -22.81
C VAL A 34 -0.47 -12.19 -21.90
N PHE A 35 -1.57 -12.78 -22.39
CA PHE A 35 -2.83 -12.85 -21.65
C PHE A 35 -2.88 -14.13 -20.82
N MET A 36 -3.06 -13.98 -19.49
CA MET A 36 -3.17 -15.11 -18.56
C MET A 36 -4.61 -15.58 -18.43
N THR A 37 -4.82 -16.89 -18.22
CA THR A 37 -6.14 -17.49 -18.06
C THR A 37 -6.39 -18.09 -16.68
N ARG A 38 -5.35 -18.64 -16.03
CA ARG A 38 -5.47 -19.25 -14.70
C ARG A 38 -4.14 -19.22 -13.95
N SER A 39 -4.21 -19.45 -12.65
CA SER A 39 -3.03 -19.52 -11.79
C SER A 39 -3.30 -20.44 -10.58
N HIS A 40 -2.24 -21.06 -10.06
CA HIS A 40 -2.31 -21.89 -8.84
C HIS A 40 -0.92 -21.99 -8.19
N GLY A 41 -0.83 -21.79 -6.88
CA GLY A 41 0.45 -21.81 -6.16
C GLY A 41 1.44 -20.82 -6.76
N ALA A 42 2.58 -21.30 -7.20
CA ALA A 42 3.63 -20.49 -7.84
C ALA A 42 3.50 -20.40 -9.38
N LEU A 43 2.48 -21.02 -9.96
CA LEU A 43 2.34 -21.17 -11.40
C LEU A 43 1.18 -20.33 -11.95
N LYS A 44 1.33 -19.91 -13.21
CA LYS A 44 0.27 -19.32 -14.02
C LYS A 44 0.34 -19.80 -15.46
N TRP A 45 -0.78 -19.80 -16.15
CA TRP A 45 -0.90 -20.25 -17.53
C TRP A 45 -1.50 -19.17 -18.41
N ASP A 46 -0.93 -19.03 -19.60
CA ASP A 46 -1.47 -18.12 -20.60
C ASP A 46 -2.63 -18.74 -21.39
N VAL A 47 -3.25 -17.93 -22.22
CA VAL A 47 -4.36 -18.34 -23.11
C VAL A 47 -3.92 -19.26 -24.24
N ASP A 48 -2.62 -19.33 -24.52
CA ASP A 48 -2.00 -20.18 -25.52
C ASP A 48 -1.57 -21.55 -24.94
N GLY A 49 -1.70 -21.74 -23.61
CA GLY A 49 -1.46 -22.99 -22.89
C GLY A 49 -0.06 -23.12 -22.27
N HIS A 50 0.78 -22.10 -22.36
CA HIS A 50 2.12 -22.15 -21.76
C HIS A 50 2.06 -21.93 -20.24
N GLU A 51 2.94 -22.63 -19.53
CA GLU A 51 3.10 -22.54 -18.09
C GLU A 51 4.27 -21.63 -17.73
N TYR A 52 4.10 -20.82 -16.66
CA TYR A 52 5.10 -19.90 -16.15
C TYR A 52 5.23 -20.02 -14.64
N ILE A 53 6.46 -19.92 -14.12
CA ILE A 53 6.68 -19.64 -12.71
C ILE A 53 6.44 -18.15 -12.48
N ASP A 54 5.53 -17.81 -11.55
CA ASP A 54 5.17 -16.42 -11.26
C ASP A 54 6.02 -15.83 -10.12
N TYR A 55 7.03 -15.05 -10.48
CA TYR A 55 7.83 -14.27 -9.52
C TYR A 55 7.22 -12.89 -9.18
N VAL A 56 6.12 -12.50 -9.83
CA VAL A 56 5.46 -11.19 -9.60
C VAL A 56 4.40 -11.29 -8.53
N MET A 57 3.71 -12.42 -8.43
CA MET A 57 2.72 -12.74 -7.39
C MET A 57 1.72 -11.61 -7.16
N GLY A 58 1.04 -11.18 -8.25
CA GLY A 58 0.06 -10.10 -8.17
C GLY A 58 0.65 -8.76 -7.71
N HIS A 59 1.84 -8.40 -8.20
CA HIS A 59 2.61 -7.23 -7.75
C HIS A 59 2.90 -7.25 -6.24
N GLY A 60 3.16 -8.44 -5.70
CA GLY A 60 3.49 -8.63 -4.29
C GLY A 60 2.28 -8.79 -3.37
N ALA A 61 1.07 -8.90 -3.89
CA ALA A 61 -0.13 -9.07 -3.05
C ALA A 61 -0.32 -10.52 -2.55
N LEU A 62 0.22 -11.51 -3.26
CA LEU A 62 -0.03 -12.93 -3.01
C LEU A 62 1.11 -13.58 -2.22
N LEU A 63 1.14 -13.40 -0.90
CA LEU A 63 2.19 -13.95 -0.05
C LEU A 63 2.20 -15.49 -0.05
N PHE A 64 1.02 -16.11 -0.09
CA PHE A 64 0.82 -17.55 -0.02
C PHE A 64 0.69 -18.22 -1.40
N GLY A 65 0.94 -17.48 -2.47
CA GLY A 65 0.71 -17.94 -3.84
C GLY A 65 -0.74 -17.78 -4.30
N HIS A 66 -0.95 -18.18 -5.55
CA HIS A 66 -2.27 -18.13 -6.18
C HIS A 66 -3.22 -19.17 -5.60
N SER A 67 -4.49 -18.79 -5.46
CA SER A 67 -5.59 -19.70 -5.12
C SER A 67 -5.33 -20.47 -3.81
N HIS A 68 -4.75 -19.80 -2.78
CA HIS A 68 -4.51 -20.44 -1.48
C HIS A 68 -5.82 -20.97 -0.90
N PRO A 69 -5.90 -22.27 -0.50
CA PRO A 69 -7.16 -22.90 -0.13
C PRO A 69 -7.96 -22.18 0.95
N GLU A 70 -7.29 -21.68 1.98
CA GLU A 70 -7.94 -20.98 3.09
C GLU A 70 -8.52 -19.62 2.67
N LEU A 71 -7.83 -18.91 1.76
CA LEU A 71 -8.33 -17.63 1.25
C LEU A 71 -9.50 -17.83 0.29
N VAL A 72 -9.43 -18.87 -0.54
CA VAL A 72 -10.54 -19.27 -1.42
C VAL A 72 -11.76 -19.68 -0.59
N ALA A 73 -11.56 -20.46 0.48
CA ALA A 73 -12.65 -20.87 1.39
C ALA A 73 -13.31 -19.65 2.07
N ALA A 74 -12.52 -18.70 2.58
CA ALA A 74 -13.05 -17.47 3.19
C ALA A 74 -13.86 -16.64 2.19
N ALA A 75 -13.38 -16.49 0.95
CA ALA A 75 -14.13 -15.80 -0.10
C ALA A 75 -15.43 -16.53 -0.44
N THR A 76 -15.38 -17.85 -0.64
CA THR A 76 -16.55 -18.67 -0.99
C THR A 76 -17.59 -18.65 0.10
N GLN A 77 -17.18 -18.65 1.37
CA GLN A 77 -18.10 -18.56 2.51
C GLN A 77 -18.80 -17.19 2.58
N GLN A 78 -18.09 -16.09 2.29
CA GLN A 78 -18.65 -14.74 2.37
C GLN A 78 -19.55 -14.37 1.18
N LEU A 79 -19.29 -14.92 0.00
CA LEU A 79 -20.00 -14.54 -1.23
C LEU A 79 -21.54 -14.64 -1.14
N PRO A 80 -22.13 -15.73 -0.56
CA PRO A 80 -23.60 -15.83 -0.42
C PRO A 80 -24.21 -14.76 0.50
N ASP A 81 -23.45 -14.26 1.48
CA ASP A 81 -23.92 -13.27 2.46
C ASP A 81 -23.74 -11.83 1.96
N GLY A 82 -23.20 -11.66 0.77
CA GLY A 82 -23.05 -10.38 0.09
C GLY A 82 -21.63 -9.82 0.13
N THR A 83 -21.31 -9.06 -0.92
CA THR A 83 -19.99 -8.45 -1.12
C THR A 83 -19.93 -6.99 -0.70
N GLN A 84 -21.09 -6.31 -0.62
CA GLN A 84 -21.22 -4.91 -0.22
C GLN A 84 -22.63 -4.67 0.34
N LEU A 85 -22.73 -4.37 1.64
CA LEU A 85 -24.00 -4.26 2.35
C LEU A 85 -24.46 -2.81 2.56
N GLY A 86 -23.64 -1.81 2.23
CA GLY A 86 -23.94 -0.41 2.46
C GLY A 86 -24.10 -0.02 3.94
N ALA A 87 -23.59 -0.86 4.85
CA ALA A 87 -23.67 -0.72 6.30
C ALA A 87 -22.41 -1.26 6.97
N ASN A 88 -22.22 -0.95 8.26
CA ASN A 88 -21.15 -1.50 9.06
C ASN A 88 -21.32 -3.01 9.25
N THR A 89 -20.20 -3.74 9.29
CA THR A 89 -20.19 -5.19 9.43
C THR A 89 -19.25 -5.64 10.54
N GLU A 90 -19.50 -6.80 11.12
CA GLU A 90 -18.58 -7.41 12.09
C GLU A 90 -17.23 -7.75 11.45
N MET A 91 -17.22 -8.05 10.14
CA MET A 91 -16.02 -8.42 9.38
C MET A 91 -14.97 -7.30 9.38
N GLU A 92 -15.39 -6.03 9.24
CA GLU A 92 -14.44 -4.89 9.27
C GLU A 92 -13.78 -4.72 10.64
N ILE A 93 -14.49 -5.02 11.72
CA ILE A 93 -13.94 -4.99 13.10
C ILE A 93 -12.90 -6.10 13.26
N GLY A 94 -13.24 -7.32 12.84
CA GLY A 94 -12.31 -8.45 12.85
C GLY A 94 -11.04 -8.17 12.05
N TRP A 95 -11.18 -7.57 10.88
CA TRP A 95 -10.04 -7.21 10.02
C TRP A 95 -9.15 -6.14 10.69
N GLY A 96 -9.75 -5.11 11.29
CA GLY A 96 -9.03 -4.08 12.03
C GLY A 96 -8.23 -4.67 13.21
N LYS A 97 -8.83 -5.55 13.99
CA LYS A 97 -8.15 -6.25 15.10
C LYS A 97 -7.00 -7.13 14.61
N ALA A 98 -7.19 -7.88 13.52
CA ALA A 98 -6.12 -8.70 12.94
C ALA A 98 -4.89 -7.86 12.51
N VAL A 99 -5.11 -6.63 12.02
CA VAL A 99 -4.00 -5.69 11.74
C VAL A 99 -3.33 -5.24 13.04
N GLN A 100 -4.10 -4.85 14.06
CA GLN A 100 -3.57 -4.36 15.34
C GLN A 100 -2.78 -5.44 16.09
N ASP A 101 -3.20 -6.69 16.01
CA ASP A 101 -2.51 -7.83 16.63
C ASP A 101 -1.10 -8.04 16.04
N LEU A 102 -0.91 -7.75 14.75
CA LEU A 102 0.37 -7.86 14.07
C LEU A 102 1.21 -6.57 14.14
N MET A 103 0.57 -5.40 14.17
CA MET A 103 1.21 -4.09 14.15
C MET A 103 0.74 -3.22 15.35
N PRO A 104 1.33 -3.39 16.54
CA PRO A 104 0.89 -2.68 17.75
C PRO A 104 1.08 -1.15 17.70
N SER A 105 1.81 -0.61 16.72
CA SER A 105 1.88 0.84 16.47
C SER A 105 0.58 1.41 15.89
N ILE A 106 -0.31 0.56 15.38
CA ILE A 106 -1.60 0.95 14.83
C ILE A 106 -2.66 0.90 15.94
N GLU A 107 -2.84 2.03 16.60
CA GLU A 107 -3.85 2.19 17.64
C GLU A 107 -5.27 2.36 17.06
N ARG A 108 -5.37 3.00 15.89
CA ARG A 108 -6.61 3.12 15.09
C ARG A 108 -6.31 2.92 13.61
N ILE A 109 -7.33 2.49 12.86
CA ILE A 109 -7.21 2.19 11.43
C ILE A 109 -8.42 2.71 10.66
N ARG A 110 -8.20 3.11 9.40
CA ARG A 110 -9.24 3.42 8.42
C ARG A 110 -8.95 2.67 7.13
N PHE A 111 -9.92 1.88 6.67
CA PHE A 111 -9.80 1.10 5.44
C PHE A 111 -10.12 1.91 4.18
N HIS A 112 -9.54 1.48 3.07
CA HIS A 112 -9.64 2.02 1.71
C HIS A 112 -9.72 0.87 0.70
N SER A 113 -9.86 1.18 -0.60
CA SER A 113 -9.86 0.17 -1.66
C SER A 113 -8.50 -0.06 -2.31
N SER A 114 -7.50 0.79 -2.04
CA SER A 114 -6.16 0.69 -2.63
C SER A 114 -5.07 1.35 -1.78
N GLY A 115 -3.80 1.03 -2.08
CA GLY A 115 -2.64 1.71 -1.48
C GLY A 115 -2.55 3.19 -1.87
N THR A 116 -2.96 3.54 -3.08
CA THR A 116 -3.02 4.94 -3.55
C THR A 116 -3.99 5.78 -2.71
N GLU A 117 -5.18 5.25 -2.39
CA GLU A 117 -6.12 5.91 -1.50
C GLU A 117 -5.58 6.01 -0.07
N ALA A 118 -4.91 4.96 0.41
CA ALA A 118 -4.29 4.95 1.73
C ALA A 118 -3.21 6.04 1.87
N SER A 119 -2.31 6.17 0.89
CA SER A 119 -1.26 7.20 0.88
C SER A 119 -1.85 8.61 0.77
N MET A 120 -2.86 8.81 -0.07
CA MET A 120 -3.57 10.08 -0.17
C MET A 120 -4.21 10.47 1.16
N MET A 121 -4.84 9.53 1.85
CA MET A 121 -5.47 9.79 3.15
C MET A 121 -4.42 10.04 4.26
N ALA A 122 -3.31 9.30 4.26
CA ALA A 122 -2.22 9.52 5.22
C ALA A 122 -1.67 10.95 5.14
N ILE A 123 -1.43 11.45 3.92
CA ILE A 123 -1.02 12.84 3.69
C ILE A 123 -2.08 13.83 4.18
N ARG A 124 -3.36 13.58 3.88
CA ARG A 124 -4.46 14.44 4.30
C ARG A 124 -4.61 14.48 5.81
N ILE A 125 -4.46 13.34 6.50
CA ILE A 125 -4.45 13.26 7.98
C ILE A 125 -3.30 14.09 8.54
N ALA A 126 -2.07 13.91 8.02
CA ALA A 126 -0.90 14.64 8.49
C ALA A 126 -1.06 16.16 8.35
N ARG A 127 -1.57 16.63 7.19
CA ARG A 127 -1.87 18.05 6.96
C ARG A 127 -2.93 18.58 7.91
N ALA A 128 -4.03 17.87 8.09
CA ALA A 128 -5.11 18.29 8.98
C ALA A 128 -4.70 18.30 10.45
N PHE A 129 -3.82 17.41 10.87
CA PHE A 129 -3.31 17.34 12.24
C PHE A 129 -2.29 18.44 12.54
N THR A 130 -1.35 18.66 11.63
CA THR A 130 -0.26 19.63 11.83
C THR A 130 -0.62 21.06 11.46
N GLY A 131 -1.66 21.27 10.65
CA GLY A 131 -1.95 22.58 10.03
C GLY A 131 -0.93 23.02 8.97
N ARG A 132 -0.03 22.12 8.55
CA ARG A 132 1.04 22.39 7.59
C ARG A 132 0.69 21.78 6.23
N GLU A 133 1.31 22.26 5.15
CA GLU A 133 0.92 21.88 3.79
C GLU A 133 1.93 20.99 3.09
N ARG A 134 3.23 21.23 3.28
CA ARG A 134 4.27 20.56 2.50
C ARG A 134 4.52 19.14 3.00
N ILE A 135 4.86 18.23 2.07
CA ILE A 135 5.33 16.88 2.37
C ILE A 135 6.72 16.66 1.77
N ILE A 136 7.47 15.76 2.39
CA ILE A 136 8.74 15.25 1.86
C ILE A 136 8.55 13.80 1.44
N THR A 137 9.01 13.50 0.22
CA THR A 137 9.15 12.14 -0.32
C THR A 137 10.60 11.92 -0.76
N PHE A 138 10.95 10.73 -1.19
CA PHE A 138 12.30 10.41 -1.64
C PHE A 138 12.32 9.96 -3.10
N ALA A 139 13.43 10.27 -3.78
CA ALA A 139 13.66 9.79 -5.13
C ALA A 139 13.55 8.26 -5.21
N GLU A 140 13.03 7.75 -6.31
CA GLU A 140 12.80 6.32 -6.58
C GLU A 140 11.74 5.63 -5.70
N HIS A 141 11.13 6.33 -4.71
CA HIS A 141 10.04 5.80 -3.92
C HIS A 141 8.70 5.88 -4.66
N ILE A 142 7.82 4.90 -4.43
CA ILE A 142 6.50 4.80 -5.07
C ILE A 142 5.43 4.75 -3.99
N HIS A 143 4.53 5.72 -4.01
CA HIS A 143 3.45 5.83 -3.02
C HIS A 143 2.05 5.83 -3.64
N GLY A 144 1.91 5.31 -4.86
CA GLY A 144 0.69 5.36 -5.66
C GLY A 144 0.81 6.34 -6.83
N TRP A 145 -0.35 6.77 -7.35
CA TRP A 145 -0.41 7.58 -8.57
C TRP A 145 -1.27 8.85 -8.43
N HIS A 146 -1.70 9.23 -7.20
CA HIS A 146 -2.35 10.51 -6.98
C HIS A 146 -1.34 11.66 -7.06
N ASP A 147 -1.83 12.87 -7.27
CA ASP A 147 -1.04 14.06 -7.63
C ASP A 147 0.18 14.29 -6.70
N TYR A 148 -0.03 14.25 -5.38
CA TYR A 148 1.02 14.56 -4.39
C TYR A 148 2.19 13.55 -4.35
N VAL A 149 2.03 12.36 -4.90
CA VAL A 149 3.10 11.34 -4.90
C VAL A 149 3.63 11.03 -6.31
N SER A 150 2.96 11.57 -7.35
CA SER A 150 3.43 11.50 -8.72
C SER A 150 4.38 12.64 -9.06
N VAL A 151 4.30 13.76 -8.34
CA VAL A 151 5.21 14.90 -8.45
C VAL A 151 6.62 14.51 -8.05
N GLY A 152 7.61 14.89 -8.85
CA GLY A 152 9.02 14.59 -8.62
C GLY A 152 9.39 13.11 -8.79
N SER A 153 8.44 12.26 -9.18
CA SER A 153 8.71 10.87 -9.53
C SER A 153 9.36 10.78 -10.90
N ASN A 154 10.56 10.19 -10.97
CA ASN A 154 11.21 9.89 -12.24
C ASN A 154 10.58 8.68 -12.97
N ARG A 155 9.59 8.02 -12.36
CA ARG A 155 9.01 6.76 -12.85
C ARG A 155 7.74 6.93 -13.65
N TYR A 156 6.95 7.96 -13.35
CA TYR A 156 5.67 8.18 -14.00
C TYR A 156 5.58 9.61 -14.54
N PRO A 157 5.05 9.78 -15.77
CA PRO A 157 4.74 11.11 -16.28
C PRO A 157 3.75 11.83 -15.35
N SER A 158 4.00 13.11 -15.10
CA SER A 158 3.15 13.95 -14.24
C SER A 158 2.26 14.90 -15.02
N ASN A 159 2.02 14.63 -16.31
CA ASN A 159 1.14 15.44 -17.15
C ASN A 159 -0.28 15.52 -16.55
N GLY A 160 -0.83 16.72 -16.48
CA GLY A 160 -2.15 16.95 -15.91
C GLY A 160 -2.16 17.32 -14.42
N ILE A 161 -1.00 17.28 -13.74
CA ILE A 161 -0.89 17.71 -12.34
C ILE A 161 -0.66 19.24 -12.33
N PRO A 162 -1.51 20.01 -11.59
CA PRO A 162 -1.34 21.46 -11.49
C PRO A 162 -0.02 21.84 -10.79
N GLU A 163 0.61 22.94 -11.26
CA GLU A 163 1.87 23.43 -10.70
C GLU A 163 1.79 23.74 -9.19
N VAL A 164 0.63 24.17 -8.72
CA VAL A 164 0.41 24.42 -7.27
C VAL A 164 0.62 23.16 -6.41
N ILE A 165 0.42 21.97 -6.96
CA ILE A 165 0.71 20.72 -6.25
C ILE A 165 2.22 20.53 -6.11
N ASN A 166 3.00 20.86 -7.14
CA ASN A 166 4.47 20.76 -7.11
C ASN A 166 5.07 21.56 -5.95
N SER A 167 4.55 22.77 -5.67
CA SER A 167 5.04 23.61 -4.57
C SER A 167 4.82 23.02 -3.18
N THR A 168 3.93 22.04 -3.04
CA THR A 168 3.60 21.37 -1.76
C THR A 168 4.34 20.05 -1.56
N VAL A 169 5.21 19.66 -2.49
CA VAL A 169 5.97 18.40 -2.42
C VAL A 169 7.46 18.68 -2.60
N THR A 170 8.28 18.12 -1.73
CA THR A 170 9.73 18.14 -1.85
C THR A 170 10.24 16.72 -1.97
N THR A 171 10.88 16.40 -3.11
CA THR A 171 11.53 15.10 -3.31
C THR A 171 13.01 15.23 -3.00
N LEU A 172 13.50 14.45 -2.05
CA LEU A 172 14.90 14.45 -1.61
C LEU A 172 15.65 13.22 -2.13
N PRO A 173 16.99 13.29 -2.21
CA PRO A 173 17.79 12.10 -2.40
C PRO A 173 17.57 11.10 -1.26
N THR A 174 17.54 9.83 -1.59
CA THR A 174 17.42 8.76 -0.60
C THR A 174 18.68 8.69 0.27
N SER A 175 18.52 8.49 1.58
CA SER A 175 19.60 8.34 2.58
C SER A 175 20.42 9.61 2.86
N ASP A 176 19.96 10.78 2.46
CA ASP A 176 20.61 12.06 2.78
C ASP A 176 19.94 12.74 3.99
N THR A 177 20.44 12.42 5.19
CA THR A 177 19.95 13.00 6.46
C THR A 177 20.13 14.52 6.50
N SER A 178 21.21 15.05 5.92
CA SER A 178 21.48 16.49 5.89
C SER A 178 20.46 17.24 5.02
N ALA A 179 20.09 16.67 3.87
CA ALA A 179 19.05 17.21 3.03
C ALA A 179 17.69 17.23 3.75
N VAL A 180 17.38 16.18 4.53
CA VAL A 180 16.16 16.12 5.35
C VAL A 180 16.16 17.22 6.43
N GLU A 181 17.24 17.36 7.20
CA GLU A 181 17.36 18.39 8.23
C GLU A 181 17.21 19.80 7.64
N LYS A 182 17.84 20.08 6.51
CA LYS A 182 17.71 21.35 5.80
C LYS A 182 16.28 21.61 5.33
N ALA A 183 15.62 20.60 4.77
CA ALA A 183 14.24 20.73 4.29
C ALA A 183 13.24 20.91 5.45
N LEU A 184 13.54 20.40 6.64
CA LEU A 184 12.75 20.55 7.87
C LEU A 184 13.13 21.77 8.69
N ALA A 185 14.01 22.65 8.21
CA ALA A 185 14.34 23.91 8.88
C ALA A 185 13.19 24.93 8.82
N THR A 186 12.25 24.73 7.91
CA THR A 186 11.02 25.52 7.79
C THR A 186 9.86 24.79 8.49
N ASP A 187 8.94 25.55 9.11
CA ASP A 187 7.83 24.99 9.89
C ASP A 187 6.58 24.65 9.05
N ASP A 188 6.73 24.47 7.74
CA ASP A 188 5.63 24.21 6.80
C ASP A 188 5.48 22.75 6.36
N VAL A 189 6.37 21.86 6.84
CA VAL A 189 6.33 20.44 6.50
C VAL A 189 5.39 19.67 7.42
N ALA A 190 4.36 19.06 6.85
CA ALA A 190 3.38 18.22 7.55
C ALA A 190 3.91 16.81 7.80
N ALA A 191 4.54 16.21 6.79
CA ALA A 191 4.97 14.81 6.84
C ALA A 191 6.22 14.52 6.03
N VAL A 192 6.94 13.47 6.45
CA VAL A 192 7.94 12.74 5.66
C VAL A 192 7.38 11.35 5.39
N MET A 193 7.32 10.95 4.11
CA MET A 193 6.82 9.64 3.68
C MET A 193 7.92 8.82 3.02
N ILE A 194 8.06 7.54 3.41
CA ILE A 194 9.14 6.66 2.97
C ILE A 194 8.68 5.20 2.83
N GLU A 195 9.17 4.49 1.79
CA GLU A 195 9.18 3.03 1.76
C GLU A 195 10.33 2.54 2.66
N PRO A 196 10.06 1.84 3.77
CA PRO A 196 11.09 1.62 4.81
C PRO A 196 12.19 0.62 4.44
N THR A 197 12.05 -0.13 3.35
CA THR A 197 13.12 -0.98 2.80
C THR A 197 13.90 -0.29 1.67
N GLY A 198 13.48 0.90 1.28
CA GLY A 198 14.00 1.66 0.16
C GLY A 198 13.09 1.66 -1.06
N GLY A 199 13.39 2.56 -1.98
CA GLY A 199 12.56 2.83 -3.15
C GLY A 199 12.36 1.64 -4.07
N ALA A 200 11.26 1.65 -4.79
CA ALA A 200 10.89 0.60 -5.73
C ALA A 200 10.87 -0.80 -5.08
N MET A 201 10.16 -0.93 -3.96
CA MET A 201 10.03 -2.21 -3.25
C MET A 201 11.38 -2.77 -2.71
N GLY A 202 12.30 -1.87 -2.36
CA GLY A 202 13.63 -2.23 -1.84
C GLY A 202 14.71 -2.43 -2.92
N TYR A 203 14.39 -2.22 -4.20
CA TYR A 203 15.41 -2.28 -5.25
C TYR A 203 16.51 -1.23 -5.05
N TYR A 204 16.12 -0.02 -4.62
CA TYR A 204 17.03 1.03 -4.17
C TYR A 204 17.07 1.03 -2.65
N GLY A 205 17.85 0.13 -2.07
CA GLY A 205 17.93 -0.06 -0.62
C GLY A 205 18.41 1.17 0.13
N ILE A 206 18.02 1.29 1.39
CA ILE A 206 18.46 2.34 2.31
C ILE A 206 19.21 1.74 3.49
N PRO A 207 20.19 2.45 4.07
CA PRO A 207 20.80 2.02 5.32
C PRO A 207 19.74 1.94 6.44
N PRO A 208 19.71 0.87 7.24
CA PRO A 208 18.74 0.75 8.35
C PRO A 208 18.83 1.91 9.35
N SER A 209 20.03 2.48 9.58
CA SER A 209 20.22 3.66 10.44
C SER A 209 19.44 4.88 9.98
N PHE A 210 19.23 5.04 8.67
CA PHE A 210 18.50 6.18 8.12
C PHE A 210 17.05 6.27 8.63
N LEU A 211 16.40 5.14 8.88
CA LEU A 211 15.05 5.13 9.46
C LEU A 211 15.04 5.65 10.91
N GLY A 212 16.04 5.29 11.69
CA GLY A 212 16.25 5.82 13.05
C GLY A 212 16.49 7.33 13.03
N ASP A 213 17.38 7.78 12.15
CA ASP A 213 17.67 9.20 11.96
C ASP A 213 16.42 9.99 11.56
N LEU A 214 15.62 9.47 10.60
CA LEU A 214 14.34 10.08 10.21
C LEU A 214 13.37 10.17 11.38
N ARG A 215 13.26 9.10 12.19
CA ARG A 215 12.38 9.10 13.36
C ARG A 215 12.79 10.20 14.35
N ASP A 216 14.07 10.32 14.64
CA ASP A 216 14.59 11.30 15.57
C ASP A 216 14.40 12.74 15.07
N ILE A 217 14.72 12.99 13.80
CA ILE A 217 14.58 14.30 13.18
C ILE A 217 13.10 14.72 13.14
N THR A 218 12.21 13.84 12.66
CA THR A 218 10.78 14.15 12.55
C THR A 218 10.15 14.37 13.91
N THR A 219 10.57 13.62 14.94
CA THR A 219 10.12 13.81 16.33
C THR A 219 10.51 15.20 16.86
N ARG A 220 11.78 15.60 16.70
CA ARG A 220 12.27 16.92 17.15
C ARG A 220 11.55 18.09 16.45
N ARG A 221 11.10 17.89 15.21
CA ARG A 221 10.45 18.92 14.39
C ARG A 221 8.92 18.89 14.46
N GLY A 222 8.33 17.95 15.17
CA GLY A 222 6.88 17.77 15.22
C GLY A 222 6.29 17.50 13.82
N VAL A 223 6.98 16.70 13.00
CA VAL A 223 6.60 16.31 11.64
C VAL A 223 6.16 14.86 11.67
N VAL A 224 5.07 14.54 10.95
CA VAL A 224 4.52 13.18 10.92
C VAL A 224 5.42 12.28 10.07
N LEU A 225 5.90 11.17 10.63
CA LEU A 225 6.61 10.13 9.90
C LEU A 225 5.61 9.09 9.39
N ILE A 226 5.54 8.93 8.07
CA ILE A 226 4.67 7.96 7.40
C ILE A 226 5.53 6.84 6.80
N PHE A 227 5.32 5.60 7.25
CA PHE A 227 5.87 4.44 6.56
C PHE A 227 4.88 3.94 5.52
N ASP A 228 5.33 3.90 4.26
CA ASP A 228 4.60 3.21 3.22
C ASP A 228 4.95 1.72 3.27
N GLU A 229 4.10 0.98 3.94
CA GLU A 229 4.20 -0.47 4.07
C GLU A 229 3.22 -1.22 3.14
N VAL A 230 2.84 -0.60 2.04
CA VAL A 230 1.99 -1.23 1.02
C VAL A 230 2.62 -2.53 0.48
N VAL A 231 3.96 -2.59 0.41
CA VAL A 231 4.69 -3.79 -0.01
C VAL A 231 5.29 -4.54 1.17
N THR A 232 5.86 -3.83 2.13
CA THR A 232 6.64 -4.41 3.23
C THR A 232 5.79 -4.93 4.38
N GLY A 233 4.59 -4.39 4.56
CA GLY A 233 3.65 -4.81 5.60
C GLY A 233 3.32 -6.29 5.47
N PHE A 234 3.43 -7.02 6.57
CA PHE A 234 3.19 -8.46 6.66
C PHE A 234 4.15 -9.34 5.83
N ARG A 235 5.06 -8.73 5.06
CA ARG A 235 5.99 -9.44 4.17
C ARG A 235 7.36 -9.64 4.80
N VAL A 236 8.02 -8.56 5.22
CA VAL A 236 9.40 -8.61 5.72
C VAL A 236 9.50 -9.07 7.16
N SER A 237 8.40 -9.01 7.87
CA SER A 237 8.10 -9.55 9.20
C SER A 237 6.58 -9.56 9.35
N ALA A 238 6.03 -10.26 10.35
CA ALA A 238 4.60 -10.25 10.64
C ALA A 238 4.10 -8.82 10.94
N GLY A 239 4.85 -8.04 11.69
CA GLY A 239 4.60 -6.62 11.97
C GLY A 239 5.21 -5.65 10.96
N GLY A 240 5.63 -6.12 9.78
CA GLY A 240 6.18 -5.29 8.71
C GLY A 240 7.60 -4.78 8.96
N ALA A 241 7.99 -3.74 8.24
CA ALA A 241 9.32 -3.15 8.34
C ALA A 241 9.53 -2.43 9.68
N GLN A 242 8.49 -1.87 10.25
CA GLN A 242 8.57 -1.23 11.58
C GLN A 242 9.01 -2.22 12.67
N GLU A 243 8.54 -3.47 12.63
CA GLU A 243 9.00 -4.54 13.52
C GLU A 243 10.44 -4.95 13.19
N ARG A 244 10.73 -5.20 11.91
CA ARG A 244 12.04 -5.64 11.46
C ARG A 244 13.17 -4.67 11.82
N TYR A 245 12.93 -3.37 11.71
CA TYR A 245 13.94 -2.34 11.97
C TYR A 245 13.83 -1.69 13.35
N GLY A 246 12.79 -2.00 14.13
CA GLY A 246 12.56 -1.43 15.46
C GLY A 246 12.23 0.06 15.45
N VAL A 247 11.71 0.60 14.33
CA VAL A 247 11.37 2.02 14.17
C VAL A 247 9.86 2.15 13.97
N ARG A 248 9.21 2.89 14.89
CA ARG A 248 7.76 3.11 14.84
C ARG A 248 7.42 4.42 14.12
N PRO A 249 6.67 4.39 13.02
CA PRO A 249 6.13 5.59 12.39
C PRO A 249 4.95 6.16 13.18
N ASP A 250 4.51 7.35 12.80
CA ASP A 250 3.27 7.94 13.31
C ASP A 250 2.04 7.43 12.55
N LEU A 251 2.20 7.25 11.23
CA LEU A 251 1.19 6.64 10.34
C LEU A 251 1.84 5.55 9.48
N THR A 252 1.05 4.53 9.15
CA THR A 252 1.43 3.43 8.26
C THR A 252 0.37 3.28 7.17
N THR A 253 0.78 3.20 5.90
CA THR A 253 -0.10 2.83 4.80
C THR A 253 0.07 1.36 4.45
N LEU A 254 -1.04 0.66 4.24
CA LEU A 254 -1.13 -0.78 4.00
C LEU A 254 -1.99 -1.06 2.77
N ALA A 255 -1.68 -2.12 2.03
CA ALA A 255 -2.50 -2.70 0.96
C ALA A 255 -2.02 -4.12 0.64
N LYS A 256 -2.28 -4.61 -0.57
CA LYS A 256 -1.75 -5.88 -1.11
C LYS A 256 -2.04 -7.06 -0.18
N ILE A 257 -1.05 -7.54 0.60
CA ILE A 257 -1.20 -8.67 1.54
C ILE A 257 -2.34 -8.42 2.54
N LEU A 258 -2.56 -7.17 2.94
CA LEU A 258 -3.65 -6.76 3.82
C LEU A 258 -4.99 -7.41 3.47
N ALA A 259 -5.34 -7.47 2.18
CA ALA A 259 -6.60 -7.98 1.68
C ALA A 259 -6.51 -9.38 1.04
N GLY A 260 -5.36 -10.08 1.21
CA GLY A 260 -5.17 -11.44 0.67
C GLY A 260 -5.26 -11.55 -0.84
N GLY A 261 -4.94 -10.47 -1.58
CA GLY A 261 -5.00 -10.42 -3.05
C GLY A 261 -6.29 -9.82 -3.61
N LEU A 262 -7.26 -9.46 -2.76
CA LEU A 262 -8.43 -8.66 -3.15
C LEU A 262 -8.13 -7.16 -3.06
N PRO A 263 -8.99 -6.30 -3.66
CA PRO A 263 -8.88 -4.86 -3.48
C PRO A 263 -9.00 -4.48 -2.00
N GLY A 264 -8.04 -3.68 -1.51
CA GLY A 264 -8.03 -3.21 -0.14
C GLY A 264 -6.81 -2.36 0.15
N GLY A 265 -6.96 -1.41 1.03
CA GLY A 265 -5.92 -0.55 1.56
C GLY A 265 -6.31 -0.05 2.94
N ALA A 266 -5.37 0.50 3.68
CA ALA A 266 -5.64 1.11 4.96
C ALA A 266 -4.58 2.16 5.31
N VAL A 267 -4.99 3.15 6.11
CA VAL A 267 -4.08 3.97 6.89
C VAL A 267 -4.35 3.70 8.36
N GLY A 268 -3.29 3.42 9.11
CA GLY A 268 -3.35 3.21 10.54
C GLY A 268 -2.22 3.94 11.25
N GLY A 269 -2.30 4.08 12.57
CA GLY A 269 -1.28 4.73 13.38
C GLY A 269 -1.83 5.25 14.70
N LYS A 270 -1.20 6.28 15.25
CA LYS A 270 -1.55 6.88 16.52
C LYS A 270 -2.99 7.40 16.57
N SER A 271 -3.69 7.14 17.65
CA SER A 271 -5.08 7.56 17.85
C SER A 271 -5.26 9.06 17.66
N GLU A 272 -4.33 9.86 18.16
CA GLU A 272 -4.40 11.33 18.07
C GLU A 272 -4.44 11.83 16.62
N LEU A 273 -3.70 11.19 15.71
CA LEU A 273 -3.69 11.51 14.28
C LEU A 273 -4.99 11.06 13.61
N LEU A 274 -5.43 9.84 13.88
CA LEU A 274 -6.65 9.28 13.29
C LEU A 274 -7.92 9.98 13.78
N ASN A 275 -7.86 10.68 14.93
CA ASN A 275 -8.98 11.45 15.48
C ASN A 275 -9.43 12.62 14.57
N VAL A 276 -8.64 13.04 13.60
CA VAL A 276 -9.09 14.01 12.59
C VAL A 276 -10.25 13.47 11.73
N LEU A 277 -10.46 12.15 11.74
CA LEU A 277 -11.56 11.47 11.05
C LEU A 277 -12.80 11.22 11.94
N SER A 278 -12.68 11.45 13.27
CA SER A 278 -13.75 11.15 14.24
C SER A 278 -14.99 12.02 14.04
N PHE A 279 -16.09 11.57 14.61
CA PHE A 279 -17.37 12.29 14.65
C PHE A 279 -17.61 12.84 16.07
N PRO A 280 -18.57 13.77 16.26
CA PRO A 280 -18.97 14.19 17.61
C PRO A 280 -19.29 12.99 18.51
N PRO A 281 -18.99 13.07 19.83
CA PRO A 281 -18.46 14.26 20.54
C PRO A 281 -16.95 14.48 20.43
N GLU A 282 -16.17 13.55 19.84
CA GLU A 282 -14.70 13.63 19.82
C GLU A 282 -14.17 14.76 18.92
N ARG A 283 -14.95 15.15 17.88
CA ARG A 283 -14.56 16.18 16.94
C ARG A 283 -15.74 16.87 16.29
N GLU A 284 -15.67 18.21 16.16
CA GLU A 284 -16.67 18.99 15.44
C GLU A 284 -16.72 18.61 13.95
N ILE A 285 -17.93 18.58 13.39
CA ILE A 285 -18.17 18.14 11.99
C ILE A 285 -17.34 18.97 11.00
N GLU A 286 -17.30 20.29 11.18
CA GLU A 286 -16.64 21.23 10.27
C GLU A 286 -15.13 21.09 10.27
N SER A 287 -14.54 20.58 11.35
CA SER A 287 -13.09 20.42 11.51
C SER A 287 -12.59 19.02 11.15
N ARG A 288 -13.50 18.07 10.84
CA ARG A 288 -13.12 16.71 10.53
C ARG A 288 -12.69 16.53 9.07
N VAL A 289 -11.82 15.55 8.84
CA VAL A 289 -11.49 15.08 7.49
C VAL A 289 -12.58 14.13 7.01
N GLY A 290 -13.25 14.46 5.90
CA GLY A 290 -14.23 13.61 5.26
C GLY A 290 -13.57 12.42 4.55
N HIS A 291 -14.15 11.23 4.69
CA HIS A 291 -13.70 10.02 4.00
C HIS A 291 -14.87 9.14 3.56
N PRO A 292 -15.58 9.49 2.49
CA PRO A 292 -16.53 8.59 1.83
C PRO A 292 -15.79 7.59 0.95
N GLY A 293 -16.26 6.34 0.92
CA GLY A 293 -15.68 5.31 0.05
C GLY A 293 -16.61 4.08 0.02
N THR A 294 -17.25 3.85 -1.12
CA THR A 294 -18.27 2.80 -1.29
C THR A 294 -17.77 1.42 -0.88
N PHE A 295 -16.50 1.09 -1.18
CA PHE A 295 -15.95 -0.24 -0.94
C PHE A 295 -15.01 -0.31 0.27
N ASN A 296 -14.97 0.73 1.11
CA ASN A 296 -14.14 0.73 2.31
C ASN A 296 -14.54 -0.41 3.24
N ALA A 297 -13.59 -1.29 3.56
CA ALA A 297 -13.80 -2.47 4.38
C ALA A 297 -15.00 -3.35 3.94
N ASN A 298 -15.20 -3.51 2.62
CA ASN A 298 -16.26 -4.38 2.13
C ASN A 298 -16.12 -5.80 2.71
N PRO A 299 -17.24 -6.50 2.99
CA PRO A 299 -17.23 -7.78 3.69
C PRO A 299 -16.35 -8.84 3.04
N LEU A 300 -16.31 -8.89 1.71
CA LEU A 300 -15.52 -9.88 1.00
C LEU A 300 -14.01 -9.67 1.22
N SER A 301 -13.52 -8.45 1.03
CA SER A 301 -12.10 -8.12 1.29
C SER A 301 -11.76 -8.25 2.78
N ALA A 302 -12.69 -7.90 3.68
CA ALA A 302 -12.50 -8.04 5.12
C ALA A 302 -12.39 -9.50 5.57
N ALA A 303 -13.25 -10.39 5.08
CA ALA A 303 -13.21 -11.83 5.38
C ALA A 303 -11.90 -12.47 4.91
N VAL A 304 -11.52 -12.22 3.64
CA VAL A 304 -10.28 -12.78 3.06
C VAL A 304 -9.05 -12.16 3.70
N GLY A 305 -9.05 -10.84 3.94
CA GLY A 305 -7.96 -10.12 4.58
C GLY A 305 -7.72 -10.61 6.02
N THR A 306 -8.79 -10.76 6.81
CA THR A 306 -8.70 -11.33 8.17
C THR A 306 -8.07 -12.72 8.14
N ARG A 307 -8.54 -13.61 7.25
CA ARG A 307 -7.97 -14.95 7.13
C ARG A 307 -6.51 -14.91 6.68
N CYS A 308 -6.18 -14.04 5.73
CA CYS A 308 -4.80 -13.84 5.28
C CYS A 308 -3.89 -13.45 6.45
N LEU A 309 -4.26 -12.47 7.26
CA LEU A 309 -3.44 -11.99 8.38
C LEU A 309 -3.29 -13.05 9.49
N GLN A 310 -4.32 -13.82 9.76
CA GLN A 310 -4.23 -14.97 10.68
C GLN A 310 -3.24 -16.02 10.17
N THR A 311 -3.23 -16.30 8.85
CA THR A 311 -2.27 -17.22 8.23
C THR A 311 -0.85 -16.67 8.24
N VAL A 312 -0.66 -15.34 8.04
CA VAL A 312 0.64 -14.65 8.19
C VAL A 312 1.23 -14.88 9.58
N SER A 313 0.44 -14.66 10.62
CA SER A 313 0.87 -14.86 12.01
C SER A 313 1.43 -16.25 12.23
N TYR A 314 0.71 -17.28 11.80
CA TYR A 314 1.15 -18.67 11.90
C TYR A 314 2.41 -18.96 11.08
N THR A 315 2.47 -18.48 9.84
CA THR A 315 3.57 -18.75 8.90
C THR A 315 4.90 -18.18 9.40
N HIS A 316 4.93 -16.93 9.87
CA HIS A 316 6.14 -16.33 10.42
C HIS A 316 6.63 -17.00 11.72
N LEU A 317 5.71 -17.58 12.51
CA LEU A 317 6.06 -18.30 13.74
C LEU A 317 6.61 -19.72 13.47
N THR A 318 6.19 -20.36 12.39
CA THR A 318 6.47 -21.77 12.12
C THR A 318 7.57 -22.03 11.09
N LEU A 319 7.88 -21.06 10.24
CA LEU A 319 9.00 -21.20 9.31
C LEU A 319 10.32 -21.15 10.11
N PRO A 320 11.23 -22.12 9.91
CA PRO A 320 12.57 -22.02 10.49
C PRO A 320 13.19 -20.73 9.95
N THR A 321 13.55 -19.83 10.86
CA THR A 321 14.36 -18.68 10.53
C THR A 321 15.74 -19.20 10.15
N ASN A 322 15.95 -19.54 8.88
CA ASN A 322 17.30 -19.71 8.36
C ASN A 322 18.01 -18.35 8.47
N ARG A 323 18.65 -18.13 9.61
CA ARG A 323 19.56 -17.00 9.86
C ARG A 323 20.92 -17.21 9.23
N GLU A 324 21.09 -18.27 8.43
CA GLU A 324 22.31 -18.61 7.73
C GLU A 324 22.08 -18.59 6.22
N VAL A 325 22.03 -17.41 5.63
CA VAL A 325 22.52 -17.14 4.27
C VAL A 325 23.07 -15.72 4.28
#